data_efba0ee3ce4465de5e8f3362e2ff1ba6
#
_entry.id   efba0ee3ce4465de5e8f3362e2ff1ba6
#
_cell.length_a   1.000
_cell.length_b   1.000
_cell.length_c   1.000
_cell.angle_alpha   90.00
_cell.angle_beta   90.00
_cell.angle_gamma   90.00
#
_symmetry.space_group_name_H-M   'P 1'
#
loop_
_entity.id
_entity.type
_entity.pdbx_description
1 polymer ?
#
loop_
_entity_poly.entity_id
_entity_poly.type
_entity_poly.pdbx_seq_one_letter_code
_entity_poly.pdbx_strand_id
1 'polypeptide(L)'
;MAHEYSPAQLHGALQPRYGEVHIRNRGRLPHWEKEEGLYFITFHLADSLPRSVLARIAERHQILSTAKQKNANLLPEQKALLAAYSHTRIEKYFDRGAGLCPFLDMRVAGAMAAALRFREGKHYKLLAWCIMPNHIHVVARLFPGQELARVVKAWKNFSARAANQALGRKGPFWQREYFDRLIRNEGELDRAIRYILENPTRAGLKNWTWVWSAGWEARATAGQEAGATSS
;
A
#
# COMPACT_ATOMS: atom_id res chain seq x y z
N MET A 1 11.79 -23.21 -4.16
CA MET A 1 11.72 -23.03 -5.61
C MET A 1 10.74 -21.87 -5.86
N ALA A 2 11.25 -20.74 -6.31
CA ALA A 2 10.41 -19.58 -6.70
C ALA A 2 9.80 -19.92 -8.07
N HIS A 3 8.48 -19.96 -8.15
CA HIS A 3 7.78 -20.09 -9.43
C HIS A 3 7.93 -18.73 -10.16
N GLU A 4 8.82 -18.71 -11.17
CA GLU A 4 8.88 -17.63 -12.14
C GLU A 4 7.61 -17.66 -13.00
N TYR A 5 6.89 -16.56 -13.02
CA TYR A 5 5.71 -16.40 -13.85
C TYR A 5 6.06 -15.67 -15.13
N SER A 6 5.63 -16.22 -16.28
CA SER A 6 5.82 -15.58 -17.57
C SER A 6 5.04 -14.26 -17.69
N PRO A 7 5.48 -13.32 -18.55
CA PRO A 7 4.76 -12.07 -18.83
C PRO A 7 3.30 -12.27 -19.25
N ALA A 8 2.98 -13.37 -19.94
CA ALA A 8 1.63 -13.73 -20.36
C ALA A 8 0.70 -14.04 -19.17
N GLN A 9 1.23 -14.59 -18.07
CA GLN A 9 0.44 -14.86 -16.86
C GLN A 9 0.15 -13.58 -16.06
N LEU A 10 1.00 -12.56 -16.16
CA LEU A 10 0.72 -11.22 -15.63
C LEU A 10 -0.28 -10.47 -16.51
N HIS A 11 -0.23 -10.63 -17.85
CA HIS A 11 -1.20 -10.06 -18.79
C HIS A 11 -2.63 -10.61 -18.56
N GLY A 12 -2.79 -11.91 -18.31
CA GLY A 12 -4.07 -12.49 -17.92
C GLY A 12 -4.62 -11.96 -16.60
N ALA A 13 -3.74 -11.36 -15.77
CA ALA A 13 -4.11 -10.72 -14.51
C ALA A 13 -4.76 -9.35 -14.66
N LEU A 14 -4.51 -8.65 -15.77
CA LEU A 14 -4.96 -7.28 -16.02
C LEU A 14 -6.22 -7.19 -16.89
N GLN A 15 -6.65 -8.30 -17.50
CA GLN A 15 -7.94 -8.33 -18.19
C GLN A 15 -9.02 -8.04 -17.13
N PRO A 16 -9.78 -6.94 -17.28
CA PRO A 16 -10.92 -6.70 -16.42
C PRO A 16 -11.94 -7.78 -16.73
N ARG A 17 -11.99 -8.86 -15.97
CA ARG A 17 -13.21 -9.63 -15.88
C ARG A 17 -14.23 -8.65 -15.33
N TYR A 18 -15.25 -8.37 -16.10
CA TYR A 18 -16.34 -7.45 -15.79
C TYR A 18 -16.99 -7.89 -14.48
N GLY A 19 -16.58 -7.29 -13.37
CA GLY A 19 -17.15 -7.47 -12.04
C GLY A 19 -17.58 -6.11 -11.54
N GLU A 20 -18.73 -6.03 -10.91
CA GLU A 20 -19.21 -4.80 -10.27
C GLU A 20 -18.21 -4.32 -9.23
N VAL A 21 -17.95 -3.02 -9.26
CA VAL A 21 -17.12 -2.36 -8.25
C VAL A 21 -18.04 -1.92 -7.13
N HIS A 22 -17.92 -2.55 -5.97
CA HIS A 22 -18.65 -2.15 -4.78
C HIS A 22 -17.84 -1.13 -3.96
N ILE A 23 -18.48 -0.04 -3.56
CA ILE A 23 -17.86 0.95 -2.66
C ILE A 23 -18.34 0.63 -1.25
N ARG A 24 -17.45 0.16 -0.40
CA ARG A 24 -17.75 -0.04 1.02
C ARG A 24 -17.16 1.08 1.87
N ASN A 25 -18.00 1.68 2.68
CA ASN A 25 -17.60 2.65 3.70
C ASN A 25 -17.42 1.90 5.03
N ARG A 26 -16.19 1.53 5.36
CA ARG A 26 -15.82 0.94 6.65
C ARG A 26 -14.96 1.93 7.42
N GLY A 27 -15.58 2.86 8.11
CA GLY A 27 -14.86 3.92 8.82
C GLY A 27 -14.85 5.24 8.06
N ARG A 28 -13.69 5.89 7.94
CA ARG A 28 -13.56 7.23 7.36
C ARG A 28 -13.14 7.24 5.88
N LEU A 29 -12.61 6.13 5.38
CA LEU A 29 -12.15 6.00 3.98
C LEU A 29 -13.12 5.14 3.17
N PRO A 30 -13.47 5.55 1.94
CA PRO A 30 -14.15 4.68 1.00
C PRO A 30 -13.17 3.66 0.45
N HIS A 31 -13.53 2.39 0.49
CA HIS A 31 -12.78 1.28 -0.09
C HIS A 31 -13.49 0.79 -1.35
N TRP A 32 -12.74 0.66 -2.44
CA TRP A 32 -13.25 0.13 -3.70
C TRP A 32 -13.01 -1.36 -3.72
N GLU A 33 -14.06 -2.15 -3.55
CA GLU A 33 -13.95 -3.60 -3.58
C GLU A 33 -14.36 -4.12 -4.96
N LYS A 34 -13.47 -4.89 -5.56
CA LYS A 34 -13.68 -5.63 -6.79
C LYS A 34 -13.24 -7.06 -6.57
N GLU A 35 -14.03 -8.02 -7.04
CA GLU A 35 -13.63 -9.42 -7.05
C GLU A 35 -12.35 -9.59 -7.87
N GLU A 36 -11.40 -10.39 -7.37
CA GLU A 36 -10.07 -10.53 -7.95
C GLU A 36 -9.31 -9.21 -8.18
N GLY A 37 -9.66 -8.17 -7.42
CA GLY A 37 -9.06 -6.83 -7.58
C GLY A 37 -7.56 -6.83 -7.33
N LEU A 38 -6.87 -5.99 -8.10
CA LEU A 38 -5.46 -5.67 -7.91
C LEU A 38 -5.34 -4.35 -7.18
N TYR A 39 -4.68 -4.34 -6.03
CA TYR A 39 -4.64 -3.20 -5.13
C TYR A 39 -3.22 -2.75 -4.81
N PHE A 40 -3.01 -1.45 -4.80
CA PHE A 40 -1.93 -0.80 -4.08
C PHE A 40 -2.44 -0.45 -2.69
N ILE A 41 -1.74 -0.91 -1.65
CA ILE A 41 -2.18 -0.82 -0.25
C ILE A 41 -1.07 -0.17 0.56
N THR A 42 -1.44 0.80 1.42
CA THR A 42 -0.52 1.41 2.39
C THR A 42 -1.16 1.40 3.77
N PHE A 43 -0.43 0.98 4.79
CA PHE A 43 -0.85 1.09 6.18
C PHE A 43 0.30 1.47 7.09
N HIS A 44 -0.02 2.24 8.13
CA HIS A 44 0.94 2.98 8.93
C HIS A 44 0.83 2.59 10.40
N LEU A 45 1.91 2.81 11.14
CA LEU A 45 1.93 2.63 12.60
C LEU A 45 1.02 3.63 13.30
N ALA A 46 0.53 3.25 14.47
CA ALA A 46 -0.41 4.06 15.26
C ALA A 46 0.16 5.44 15.63
N ASP A 47 1.47 5.55 15.78
CA ASP A 47 2.22 6.74 16.19
C ASP A 47 3.00 7.43 15.06
N SER A 48 2.83 6.98 13.81
CA SER A 48 3.59 7.51 12.66
C SER A 48 3.18 8.93 12.22
N LEU A 49 2.08 9.46 12.74
CA LEU A 49 1.64 10.83 12.46
C LEU A 49 1.33 11.60 13.76
N PRO A 50 1.70 12.88 13.83
CA PRO A 50 1.27 13.78 14.88
C PRO A 50 -0.26 13.86 14.96
N ARG A 51 -0.81 14.02 16.16
CA ARG A 51 -2.27 14.15 16.38
C ARG A 51 -2.89 15.28 15.58
N SER A 52 -2.17 16.38 15.40
CA SER A 52 -2.60 17.52 14.56
C SER A 52 -2.78 17.12 13.10
N VAL A 53 -1.87 16.33 12.54
CA VAL A 53 -1.97 15.83 11.15
C VAL A 53 -3.14 14.86 11.03
N LEU A 54 -3.33 13.95 11.99
CA LEU A 54 -4.48 13.03 12.01
C LEU A 54 -5.81 13.78 12.07
N ALA A 55 -5.90 14.86 12.86
CA ALA A 55 -7.09 15.72 12.93
C ALA A 55 -7.40 16.37 11.57
N ARG A 56 -6.40 16.89 10.86
CA ARG A 56 -6.55 17.48 9.52
C ARG A 56 -6.95 16.46 8.45
N ILE A 57 -6.42 15.24 8.54
CA ILE A 57 -6.85 14.13 7.67
C ILE A 57 -8.33 13.79 7.92
N ALA A 58 -8.76 13.76 9.18
CA ALA A 58 -10.15 13.51 9.53
C ALA A 58 -11.07 14.61 8.99
N GLU A 59 -10.69 15.89 9.14
CA GLU A 59 -11.41 17.05 8.59
C GLU A 59 -11.53 16.96 7.06
N ARG A 60 -10.43 16.62 6.38
CA ARG A 60 -10.43 16.41 4.93
C ARG A 60 -11.47 15.35 4.51
N HIS A 61 -11.53 14.21 5.21
CA HIS A 61 -12.50 13.17 4.90
C HIS A 61 -13.94 13.61 5.12
N GLN A 62 -14.20 14.38 6.17
CA GLN A 62 -15.53 14.90 6.45
C GLN A 62 -15.98 15.87 5.35
N ILE A 63 -15.08 16.77 4.89
CA ILE A 63 -15.37 17.69 3.79
C ILE A 63 -15.74 16.93 2.51
N LEU A 64 -14.94 15.91 2.14
CA LEU A 64 -15.20 15.11 0.94
C LEU A 64 -16.52 14.34 1.02
N SER A 65 -16.82 13.73 2.16
CA SER A 65 -18.04 12.97 2.36
C SER A 65 -19.28 13.89 2.31
N THR A 66 -19.22 15.06 2.94
CA THR A 66 -20.30 16.03 2.94
C THR A 66 -20.52 16.64 1.55
N ALA A 67 -19.45 17.00 0.84
CA ALA A 67 -19.56 17.53 -0.51
C ALA A 67 -20.17 16.51 -1.48
N LYS A 68 -19.77 15.24 -1.36
CA LYS A 68 -20.35 14.15 -2.17
C LYS A 68 -21.83 13.92 -1.87
N GLN A 69 -22.22 13.91 -0.58
CA GLN A 69 -23.62 13.70 -0.19
C GLN A 69 -24.55 14.83 -0.65
N LYS A 70 -24.05 16.06 -0.59
CA LYS A 70 -24.83 17.27 -0.93
C LYS A 70 -24.67 17.71 -2.38
N ASN A 71 -23.87 17.02 -3.18
CA ASN A 71 -23.47 17.42 -4.54
C ASN A 71 -23.02 18.92 -4.59
N ALA A 72 -22.29 19.34 -3.54
CA ALA A 72 -21.93 20.73 -3.31
C ALA A 72 -20.53 21.05 -3.85
N ASN A 73 -20.36 22.26 -4.37
CA ASN A 73 -19.06 22.78 -4.72
C ASN A 73 -18.23 23.06 -3.46
N LEU A 74 -16.94 22.72 -3.54
CA LEU A 74 -16.00 22.96 -2.46
C LEU A 74 -15.58 24.45 -2.41
N LEU A 75 -15.54 25.01 -1.22
CA LEU A 75 -15.00 26.36 -0.97
C LEU A 75 -13.48 26.39 -1.24
N PRO A 76 -12.89 27.56 -1.55
CA PRO A 76 -11.46 27.70 -1.81
C PRO A 76 -10.59 27.17 -0.68
N GLU A 77 -10.91 27.46 0.58
CA GLU A 77 -10.21 26.96 1.75
C GLU A 77 -10.31 25.42 1.88
N GLN A 78 -11.44 24.83 1.55
CA GLN A 78 -11.62 23.38 1.52
C GLN A 78 -10.76 22.72 0.44
N LYS A 79 -10.71 23.32 -0.76
CA LYS A 79 -9.82 22.87 -1.84
C LYS A 79 -8.35 22.95 -1.43
N ALA A 80 -7.94 24.03 -0.77
CA ALA A 80 -6.59 24.21 -0.25
C ALA A 80 -6.22 23.14 0.79
N LEU A 81 -7.13 22.85 1.73
CA LEU A 81 -6.93 21.78 2.73
C LEU A 81 -6.85 20.41 2.08
N LEU A 82 -7.72 20.12 1.11
CA LEU A 82 -7.67 18.85 0.37
C LEU A 82 -6.34 18.66 -0.38
N ALA A 83 -5.81 19.73 -0.96
CA ALA A 83 -4.51 19.72 -1.65
C ALA A 83 -3.34 19.56 -0.65
N ALA A 84 -3.39 20.27 0.49
CA ALA A 84 -2.36 20.23 1.52
C ALA A 84 -2.21 18.86 2.17
N TYR A 85 -3.33 18.15 2.37
CA TYR A 85 -3.37 16.82 2.96
C TYR A 85 -3.74 15.74 1.93
N SER A 86 -3.31 15.91 0.68
CA SER A 86 -3.42 14.88 -0.35
C SER A 86 -2.58 13.65 0.05
N HIS A 87 -2.97 12.46 -0.44
CA HIS A 87 -2.25 11.21 -0.19
C HIS A 87 -0.73 11.36 -0.40
N THR A 88 -0.31 11.92 -1.54
CA THR A 88 1.10 12.12 -1.89
C THR A 88 1.86 13.01 -0.89
N ARG A 89 1.20 14.02 -0.31
CA ARG A 89 1.83 14.88 0.70
C ARG A 89 1.91 14.21 2.07
N ILE A 90 0.88 13.44 2.42
CA ILE A 90 0.86 12.65 3.66
C ILE A 90 1.95 11.57 3.61
N GLU A 91 2.14 10.90 2.47
CA GLU A 91 3.22 9.91 2.28
C GLU A 91 4.59 10.53 2.54
N LYS A 92 4.85 11.78 2.13
CA LYS A 92 6.10 12.47 2.45
C LYS A 92 6.37 12.64 3.95
N TYR A 93 5.34 12.68 4.79
CA TYR A 93 5.53 12.66 6.26
C TYR A 93 6.01 11.29 6.73
N PHE A 94 5.47 10.24 6.15
CA PHE A 94 5.87 8.88 6.50
C PHE A 94 7.28 8.55 6.00
N ASP A 95 7.62 8.95 4.79
CA ASP A 95 8.95 8.75 4.19
C ASP A 95 10.07 9.44 5.01
N ARG A 96 9.75 10.50 5.77
CA ARG A 96 10.69 11.17 6.68
C ARG A 96 10.94 10.41 7.98
N GLY A 97 10.35 9.24 8.19
CA GLY A 97 10.55 8.41 9.38
C GLY A 97 9.95 9.02 10.64
N ALA A 98 8.83 9.77 10.54
CA ALA A 98 8.15 10.31 11.72
C ALA A 98 7.61 9.19 12.62
N GLY A 99 7.72 9.39 13.95
CA GLY A 99 7.30 8.42 14.96
C GLY A 99 8.34 7.36 15.30
N LEU A 100 7.91 6.31 15.99
CA LEU A 100 8.73 5.12 16.23
C LEU A 100 8.96 4.39 14.89
N CYS A 101 10.18 3.91 14.69
CA CYS A 101 10.58 3.17 13.49
C CYS A 101 10.87 1.69 13.84
N PRO A 102 9.88 0.92 14.33
CA PRO A 102 10.12 -0.44 14.86
C PRO A 102 10.59 -1.42 13.79
N PHE A 103 10.40 -1.15 12.50
CA PHE A 103 10.88 -2.00 11.42
C PHE A 103 12.39 -1.85 11.14
N LEU A 104 13.09 -0.99 11.86
CA LEU A 104 14.56 -1.02 11.95
C LEU A 104 15.05 -2.26 12.73
N ASP A 105 14.20 -2.82 13.62
CA ASP A 105 14.44 -4.13 14.23
C ASP A 105 14.11 -5.25 13.24
N MET A 106 15.12 -6.02 12.85
CA MET A 106 15.00 -7.10 11.89
C MET A 106 13.97 -8.17 12.30
N ARG A 107 13.76 -8.39 13.60
CA ARG A 107 12.76 -9.34 14.13
C ARG A 107 11.36 -8.86 13.80
N VAL A 108 11.11 -7.56 13.95
CA VAL A 108 9.80 -6.94 13.67
C VAL A 108 9.54 -6.89 12.17
N ALA A 109 10.54 -6.48 11.38
CA ALA A 109 10.43 -6.46 9.92
C ALA A 109 10.26 -7.87 9.34
N GLY A 110 10.99 -8.85 9.87
CA GLY A 110 10.85 -10.27 9.50
C GLY A 110 9.45 -10.83 9.80
N ALA A 111 8.89 -10.48 10.96
CA ALA A 111 7.53 -10.87 11.31
C ALA A 111 6.49 -10.28 10.36
N MET A 112 6.70 -9.03 9.90
CA MET A 112 5.83 -8.41 8.89
C MET A 112 5.96 -9.09 7.53
N ALA A 113 7.18 -9.39 7.08
CA ALA A 113 7.41 -10.11 5.83
C ALA A 113 6.78 -11.52 5.88
N ALA A 114 6.88 -12.22 7.01
CA ALA A 114 6.22 -13.49 7.24
C ALA A 114 4.68 -13.37 7.18
N ALA A 115 4.11 -12.30 7.78
CA ALA A 115 2.68 -12.04 7.71
C ALA A 115 2.18 -11.85 6.27
N LEU A 116 2.93 -11.12 5.45
CA LEU A 116 2.60 -10.91 4.04
C LEU A 116 2.64 -12.23 3.24
N ARG A 117 3.60 -13.11 3.51
CA ARG A 117 3.80 -14.37 2.77
C ARG A 117 2.91 -15.51 3.22
N PHE A 118 2.40 -15.48 4.45
CA PHE A 118 1.73 -16.64 5.08
C PHE A 118 0.54 -17.19 4.30
N ARG A 119 -0.23 -16.31 3.62
CA ARG A 119 -1.41 -16.73 2.83
C ARG A 119 -1.25 -16.46 1.34
N GLU A 120 -0.03 -16.12 0.91
CA GLU A 120 0.29 -16.01 -0.51
C GLU A 120 0.03 -17.35 -1.22
N GLY A 121 -0.50 -17.29 -2.43
CA GLY A 121 -0.89 -18.47 -3.21
C GLY A 121 -2.24 -19.11 -2.78
N LYS A 122 -2.83 -18.68 -1.64
CA LYS A 122 -4.14 -19.18 -1.18
C LYS A 122 -5.23 -18.10 -1.15
N HIS A 123 -4.91 -16.91 -0.70
CA HIS A 123 -5.88 -15.81 -0.57
C HIS A 123 -5.58 -14.65 -1.52
N TYR A 124 -4.34 -14.50 -1.89
CA TYR A 124 -3.85 -13.43 -2.77
C TYR A 124 -2.52 -13.83 -3.39
N LYS A 125 -2.13 -13.07 -4.41
CA LYS A 125 -0.79 -13.06 -4.98
C LYS A 125 -0.14 -11.72 -4.68
N LEU A 126 1.05 -11.75 -4.11
CA LEU A 126 1.90 -10.58 -3.95
C LEU A 126 2.60 -10.27 -5.29
N LEU A 127 2.66 -8.99 -5.67
CA LEU A 127 3.44 -8.54 -6.82
C LEU A 127 4.63 -7.68 -6.41
N ALA A 128 4.46 -6.85 -5.39
CA ALA A 128 5.56 -6.11 -4.77
C ALA A 128 5.21 -5.72 -3.34
N TRP A 129 6.20 -5.54 -2.49
CA TRP A 129 6.03 -4.93 -1.19
C TRP A 129 7.32 -4.25 -0.71
N CYS A 130 7.17 -3.24 0.11
CA CYS A 130 8.25 -2.60 0.85
C CYS A 130 7.82 -2.36 2.29
N ILE A 131 8.62 -2.84 3.24
CA ILE A 131 8.47 -2.56 4.67
C ILE A 131 9.39 -1.39 4.99
N MET A 132 8.81 -0.20 5.09
CA MET A 132 9.52 1.02 5.49
C MET A 132 9.64 1.08 7.02
N PRO A 133 10.51 1.92 7.59
CA PRO A 133 10.72 1.98 9.05
C PRO A 133 9.45 2.14 9.89
N ASN A 134 8.40 2.80 9.38
CA ASN A 134 7.17 3.15 10.11
C ASN A 134 5.87 2.88 9.33
N HIS A 135 5.94 2.30 8.12
CA HIS A 135 4.78 1.99 7.27
C HIS A 135 5.09 0.88 6.26
N ILE A 136 4.05 0.41 5.57
CA ILE A 136 4.16 -0.67 4.60
C ILE A 136 3.46 -0.27 3.31
N HIS A 137 4.08 -0.60 2.19
CA HIS A 137 3.45 -0.58 0.87
C HIS A 137 3.36 -1.99 0.32
N VAL A 138 2.22 -2.35 -0.27
CA VAL A 138 1.99 -3.67 -0.88
C VAL A 138 1.23 -3.51 -2.19
N VAL A 139 1.62 -4.23 -3.22
CA VAL A 139 0.79 -4.52 -4.39
C VAL A 139 0.39 -5.99 -4.34
N ALA A 140 -0.90 -6.24 -4.25
CA ALA A 140 -1.45 -7.59 -4.18
C ALA A 140 -2.70 -7.74 -5.03
N ARG A 141 -2.85 -8.90 -5.69
CA ARG A 141 -4.06 -9.34 -6.35
C ARG A 141 -4.81 -10.29 -5.43
N LEU A 142 -6.07 -10.04 -5.19
CA LEU A 142 -6.92 -10.96 -4.44
C LEU A 142 -7.34 -12.15 -5.31
N PHE A 143 -7.54 -13.30 -4.67
CA PHE A 143 -8.16 -14.45 -5.32
C PHE A 143 -9.69 -14.42 -5.16
N PRO A 144 -10.45 -15.20 -5.96
CA PRO A 144 -11.88 -15.26 -5.88
C PRO A 144 -12.41 -15.47 -4.45
N GLY A 145 -13.48 -14.77 -4.08
CA GLY A 145 -14.08 -14.88 -2.75
C GLY A 145 -13.29 -14.24 -1.61
N GLN A 146 -12.17 -13.54 -1.89
CA GLN A 146 -11.38 -12.86 -0.86
C GLN A 146 -11.75 -11.38 -0.77
N GLU A 147 -11.89 -10.90 0.46
CA GLU A 147 -12.14 -9.49 0.78
C GLU A 147 -10.84 -8.80 1.21
N LEU A 148 -10.50 -7.65 0.61
CA LEU A 148 -9.31 -6.88 0.94
C LEU A 148 -9.21 -6.56 2.44
N ALA A 149 -10.33 -6.14 3.04
CA ALA A 149 -10.38 -5.79 4.46
C ALA A 149 -9.99 -6.96 5.39
N ARG A 150 -10.40 -8.18 5.04
CA ARG A 150 -10.03 -9.39 5.80
C ARG A 150 -8.56 -9.72 5.65
N VAL A 151 -8.02 -9.58 4.45
CA VAL A 151 -6.60 -9.81 4.17
C VAL A 151 -5.74 -8.81 4.94
N VAL A 152 -6.00 -7.50 4.82
CA VAL A 152 -5.24 -6.46 5.54
C VAL A 152 -5.38 -6.61 7.05
N LYS A 153 -6.56 -6.94 7.56
CA LYS A 153 -6.78 -7.21 9.00
C LYS A 153 -5.91 -8.38 9.48
N ALA A 154 -5.79 -9.44 8.69
CA ALA A 154 -4.96 -10.58 9.04
C ALA A 154 -3.47 -10.20 9.10
N TRP A 155 -2.94 -9.47 8.11
CA TRP A 155 -1.58 -8.95 8.12
C TRP A 155 -1.31 -8.09 9.34
N LYS A 156 -2.18 -7.12 9.63
CA LYS A 156 -2.05 -6.20 10.76
C LYS A 156 -2.11 -6.93 12.10
N ASN A 157 -3.02 -7.88 12.27
CA ASN A 157 -3.17 -8.61 13.54
C ASN A 157 -1.96 -9.50 13.83
N PHE A 158 -1.48 -10.25 12.84
CA PHE A 158 -0.33 -11.14 13.03
C PHE A 158 0.94 -10.33 13.34
N SER A 159 1.24 -9.34 12.50
CA SER A 159 2.45 -8.52 12.66
C SER A 159 2.43 -7.67 13.95
N ALA A 160 1.26 -7.15 14.36
CA ALA A 160 1.12 -6.41 15.60
C ALA A 160 1.43 -7.26 16.84
N ARG A 161 0.95 -8.51 16.87
CA ARG A 161 1.23 -9.44 17.99
C ARG A 161 2.73 -9.73 18.07
N ALA A 162 3.34 -10.12 16.96
CA ALA A 162 4.75 -10.45 16.91
C ALA A 162 5.63 -9.22 17.24
N ALA A 163 5.30 -8.05 16.70
CA ALA A 163 6.02 -6.81 16.98
C ALA A 163 5.90 -6.39 18.45
N ASN A 164 4.70 -6.41 19.01
CA ASN A 164 4.50 -6.06 20.44
C ASN A 164 5.24 -7.03 21.37
N GLN A 165 5.26 -8.33 21.03
CA GLN A 165 6.03 -9.33 21.77
C GLN A 165 7.54 -9.08 21.67
N ALA A 166 8.06 -8.86 20.45
CA ALA A 166 9.49 -8.63 20.23
C ALA A 166 10.01 -7.35 20.90
N LEU A 167 9.14 -6.33 20.99
CA LEU A 167 9.48 -5.02 21.57
C LEU A 167 9.08 -4.88 23.04
N GLY A 168 8.50 -5.91 23.67
CA GLY A 168 8.02 -5.85 25.06
C GLY A 168 6.94 -4.80 25.30
N ARG A 169 6.16 -4.43 24.28
CA ARG A 169 5.15 -3.35 24.33
C ARG A 169 3.72 -3.90 24.27
N LYS A 170 2.77 -3.09 24.72
CA LYS A 170 1.33 -3.36 24.65
C LYS A 170 0.61 -2.22 23.92
N GLY A 171 -0.61 -2.49 23.47
CA GLY A 171 -1.47 -1.49 22.83
C GLY A 171 -1.46 -1.53 21.29
N PRO A 172 -2.10 -0.53 20.66
CA PRO A 172 -2.20 -0.47 19.20
C PRO A 172 -0.84 -0.36 18.55
N PHE A 173 -0.58 -1.22 17.55
CA PHE A 173 0.63 -1.16 16.73
C PHE A 173 0.37 -0.42 15.42
N TRP A 174 -0.78 -0.68 14.79
CA TRP A 174 -1.22 -0.09 13.53
C TRP A 174 -2.29 0.97 13.72
N GLN A 175 -2.33 1.96 12.87
CA GLN A 175 -3.50 2.82 12.72
C GLN A 175 -4.72 1.95 12.34
N ARG A 176 -5.92 2.37 12.73
CA ARG A 176 -7.15 1.63 12.41
C ARG A 176 -7.37 1.53 10.91
N GLU A 177 -7.26 2.65 10.23
CA GLU A 177 -7.46 2.77 8.79
C GLU A 177 -6.22 2.29 8.01
N TYR A 178 -6.42 2.01 6.74
CA TYR A 178 -5.40 1.80 5.74
C TYR A 178 -5.84 2.50 4.46
N PHE A 179 -4.90 2.80 3.60
CA PHE A 179 -5.17 3.34 2.28
C PHE A 179 -5.09 2.22 1.26
N ASP A 180 -6.04 2.20 0.32
CA ASP A 180 -6.01 1.30 -0.82
C ASP A 180 -6.42 2.03 -2.10
N ARG A 181 -5.86 1.60 -3.20
CA ARG A 181 -6.22 2.03 -4.54
C ARG A 181 -6.33 0.83 -5.46
N LEU A 182 -7.48 0.69 -6.10
CA LEU A 182 -7.68 -0.30 -7.15
C LEU A 182 -6.83 0.09 -8.36
N ILE A 183 -5.95 -0.80 -8.81
CA ILE A 183 -5.13 -0.68 -10.00
C ILE A 183 -5.96 -1.15 -11.19
N ARG A 184 -6.06 -0.30 -12.24
CA ARG A 184 -7.00 -0.51 -13.35
C ARG A 184 -6.32 -0.91 -14.65
N ASN A 185 -5.04 -0.63 -14.80
CA ASN A 185 -4.27 -0.89 -16.02
C ASN A 185 -2.80 -1.11 -15.73
N GLU A 186 -2.05 -1.58 -16.73
CA GLU A 186 -0.62 -1.88 -16.63
C GLU A 186 0.21 -0.67 -16.23
N GLY A 187 -0.05 0.49 -16.83
CA GLY A 187 0.69 1.69 -16.50
C GLY A 187 0.50 2.14 -15.04
N GLU A 188 -0.67 1.88 -14.42
CA GLU A 188 -0.87 2.08 -12.98
C GLU A 188 -0.12 1.04 -12.15
N LEU A 189 -0.07 -0.21 -12.61
CA LEU A 189 0.68 -1.28 -11.95
C LEU A 189 2.18 -0.98 -11.98
N ASP A 190 2.71 -0.62 -13.13
CA ASP A 190 4.12 -0.29 -13.33
C ASP A 190 4.55 0.86 -12.42
N ARG A 191 3.75 1.92 -12.36
CA ARG A 191 4.00 3.05 -11.45
C ARG A 191 3.96 2.64 -9.97
N ALA A 192 3.03 1.77 -9.59
CA ALA A 192 2.89 1.31 -8.21
C ALA A 192 4.08 0.44 -7.78
N ILE A 193 4.52 -0.49 -8.65
CA ILE A 193 5.67 -1.35 -8.37
C ILE A 193 6.95 -0.52 -8.32
N ARG A 194 7.18 0.35 -9.30
CA ARG A 194 8.34 1.26 -9.31
C ARG A 194 8.38 2.13 -8.06
N TYR A 195 7.25 2.70 -7.66
CA TYR A 195 7.13 3.47 -6.43
C TYR A 195 7.58 2.65 -5.21
N ILE A 196 7.15 1.39 -5.09
CA ILE A 196 7.53 0.49 -4.00
C ILE A 196 9.04 0.23 -4.00
N LEU A 197 9.63 -0.06 -5.16
CA LEU A 197 11.05 -0.39 -5.29
C LEU A 197 11.96 0.82 -5.00
N GLU A 198 11.54 2.01 -5.44
CA GLU A 198 12.30 3.25 -5.26
C GLU A 198 12.11 3.87 -3.87
N ASN A 199 11.07 3.47 -3.11
CA ASN A 199 10.69 4.13 -1.85
C ASN A 199 11.84 4.17 -0.83
N PRO A 200 12.59 3.07 -0.55
CA PRO A 200 13.71 3.13 0.37
C PRO A 200 14.80 4.12 -0.05
N THR A 201 15.17 4.12 -1.32
CA THR A 201 16.18 5.04 -1.87
C THR A 201 15.72 6.50 -1.76
N ARG A 202 14.46 6.78 -2.08
CA ARG A 202 13.86 8.13 -1.97
C ARG A 202 13.78 8.61 -0.53
N ALA A 203 13.64 7.69 0.43
CA ALA A 203 13.71 7.98 1.87
C ALA A 203 15.15 8.04 2.41
N GLY A 204 16.17 7.89 1.58
CA GLY A 204 17.59 7.91 1.98
C GLY A 204 18.06 6.65 2.69
N LEU A 205 17.30 5.56 2.63
CA LEU A 205 17.67 4.28 3.24
C LEU A 205 18.69 3.55 2.34
N LYS A 206 19.92 3.46 2.80
CA LYS A 206 20.98 2.73 2.09
C LYS A 206 20.93 1.24 2.48
N ASN A 207 21.12 0.35 1.49
CA ASN A 207 21.17 -1.10 1.67
C ASN A 207 19.91 -1.67 2.38
N TRP A 208 18.74 -1.09 2.09
CA TRP A 208 17.47 -1.54 2.68
C TRP A 208 17.01 -2.83 2.02
N THR A 209 16.95 -3.92 2.79
CA THR A 209 16.70 -5.26 2.28
C THR A 209 15.19 -5.66 2.34
N TRP A 210 14.35 -4.87 3.02
CA TRP A 210 12.94 -5.16 3.19
C TRP A 210 12.09 -4.63 2.03
N VAL A 211 12.50 -4.99 0.81
CA VAL A 211 11.81 -4.69 -0.43
C VAL A 211 11.83 -5.92 -1.33
N TRP A 212 10.73 -6.18 -2.04
CA TRP A 212 10.60 -7.33 -2.91
C TRP A 212 9.60 -7.09 -4.03
N SER A 213 9.84 -7.71 -5.18
CA SER A 213 8.90 -7.76 -6.30
C SER A 213 8.96 -9.10 -7.02
N ALA A 214 7.83 -9.50 -7.63
CA ALA A 214 7.73 -10.71 -8.45
C ALA A 214 8.24 -10.43 -9.88
N GLY A 215 9.53 -10.64 -10.14
CA GLY A 215 10.10 -10.62 -11.50
C GLY A 215 10.11 -9.26 -12.21
N TRP A 216 10.04 -8.14 -11.46
CA TRP A 216 10.06 -6.79 -12.05
C TRP A 216 11.46 -6.38 -12.58
N GLU A 217 12.52 -6.88 -11.99
CA GLU A 217 13.90 -6.53 -12.36
C GLU A 217 14.24 -6.86 -13.83
N ALA A 218 13.62 -7.91 -14.39
CA ALA A 218 13.82 -8.31 -15.78
C ALA A 218 13.22 -7.33 -16.82
N ARG A 219 12.30 -6.44 -16.42
CA ARG A 219 11.66 -5.47 -17.34
C ARG A 219 12.39 -4.14 -17.43
N ALA A 220 13.07 -3.72 -16.38
CA ALA A 220 13.80 -2.45 -16.36
C ALA A 220 15.02 -2.49 -17.31
N THR A 221 15.67 -3.65 -17.44
CA THR A 221 16.81 -3.87 -18.34
C THR A 221 16.39 -4.06 -19.81
N ALA A 222 15.27 -4.75 -20.07
CA ALA A 222 14.79 -4.97 -21.43
C ALA A 222 14.31 -3.69 -22.15
N GLY A 223 13.84 -2.69 -21.40
CA GLY A 223 13.42 -1.40 -21.96
C GLY A 223 14.56 -0.46 -22.33
N GLN A 224 15.76 -0.65 -21.78
CA GLN A 224 16.94 0.14 -22.11
C GLN A 224 17.72 -0.41 -23.33
N GLU A 225 17.64 -1.71 -23.60
CA GLU A 225 18.32 -2.30 -24.77
C GLU A 225 17.56 -2.09 -26.09
N ALA A 226 16.24 -1.89 -26.04
CA ALA A 226 15.45 -1.62 -27.24
C ALA A 226 15.63 -0.19 -27.80
N GLY A 227 16.21 0.72 -27.05
CA GLY A 227 16.51 2.11 -27.48
C GLY A 227 17.90 2.35 -28.06
N ALA A 228 18.80 1.37 -28.04
CA ALA A 228 20.21 1.56 -28.41
C ALA A 228 20.58 1.07 -29.82
N THR A 229 19.62 0.55 -30.60
CA THR A 229 19.90 0.08 -31.99
C THR A 229 19.09 0.87 -33.03
N SER A 230 19.27 2.20 -33.03
CA SER A 230 18.87 3.06 -34.14
C SER A 230 19.77 4.28 -34.16
N SER A 231 20.94 4.12 -34.70
CA SER A 231 21.79 5.20 -35.24
C SER A 231 22.71 4.61 -36.29
#